data_3a221cdb7192293f12b0ca1a1dbc15bb
#
_entry.id   3a221cdb7192293f12b0ca1a1dbc15bb
#
_cell.length_a   1.000
_cell.length_b   1.000
_cell.length_c   1.000
_cell.angle_alpha   90.00
_cell.angle_beta   90.00
_cell.angle_gamma   90.00
#
_symmetry.space_group_name_H-M   'P 1'
#
loop_
_entity.id
_entity.type
_entity.pdbx_description
1 polymer ?
#
loop_
_entity_poly.entity_id
_entity_poly.type
_entity_poly.pdbx_seq_one_letter_code
_entity_poly.pdbx_strand_id
1 'polypeptide(L)'
;MRYSVTFLLSSLLLFYPSAIHADDSTRNPIALKLKKSVQKTIDKEFVHYSGYCDVVVYFNHTDKHAVVEKVNGTGDAKICRFAKQTIKVGSKFRYKVPERMIFIRISS
;
A
#
# COMPACT_ATOMS: atom_id res chain seq x y z
N MET A 1 17.04 -0.44 47.35
CA MET A 1 17.57 -0.77 46.92
C MET A 1 17.68 -1.16 45.60
N ARG A 2 17.96 -1.94 45.09
CA ARG A 2 18.25 -2.31 43.89
C ARG A 2 17.18 -2.65 43.06
N TYR A 3 16.04 -2.47 43.31
CA TYR A 3 15.05 -2.97 42.52
C TYR A 3 14.68 -2.12 41.44
N SER A 4 14.92 -0.94 41.41
CA SER A 4 14.39 -0.05 40.39
C SER A 4 14.93 -0.31 39.05
N VAL A 5 15.95 -1.02 38.96
CA VAL A 5 16.52 -1.19 37.65
C VAL A 5 15.69 -1.97 36.72
N THR A 6 14.91 -2.86 37.23
CA THR A 6 14.24 -3.71 36.33
C THR A 6 13.17 -3.06 35.59
N PHE A 7 12.69 -1.96 36.02
CA PHE A 7 11.64 -1.43 35.27
C PHE A 7 12.00 -0.82 34.02
N LEU A 8 13.17 -0.34 33.89
CA LEU A 8 13.54 0.32 32.71
C LEU A 8 13.54 -0.56 31.53
N LEU A 9 13.77 -1.80 31.76
CA LEU A 9 13.84 -2.69 30.67
C LEU A 9 12.53 -2.93 30.02
N SER A 10 11.52 -2.96 30.78
CA SER A 10 10.28 -3.29 30.16
C SER A 10 9.75 -2.18 29.34
N SER A 11 10.10 -0.97 29.62
CA SER A 11 9.51 0.08 28.84
C SER A 11 10.06 0.11 27.44
N LEU A 12 11.24 -0.45 27.24
CA LEU A 12 11.75 -0.40 25.92
C LEU A 12 10.98 -1.25 24.97
N LEU A 13 10.37 -2.25 25.46
CA LEU A 13 9.71 -3.12 24.56
C LEU A 13 8.49 -2.54 23.99
N LEU A 14 8.04 -1.46 24.51
CA LEU A 14 6.86 -0.93 24.00
C LEU A 14 7.03 -0.15 22.80
N PHE A 15 8.23 0.03 22.39
CA PHE A 15 8.38 0.85 21.33
C PHE A 15 8.54 0.22 20.13
N TYR A 16 8.09 -0.90 19.86
CA TYR A 16 8.16 -1.43 18.69
C TYR A 16 7.32 -0.86 17.81
N PRO A 17 7.63 -0.35 16.83
CA PRO A 17 6.88 0.29 15.90
C PRO A 17 6.25 -0.70 15.18
N SER A 18 5.24 -0.84 15.23
CA SER A 18 4.60 -1.59 14.41
C SER A 18 4.64 -1.12 13.16
N ALA A 19 5.43 -0.65 12.74
CA ALA A 19 5.49 -0.14 11.55
C ALA A 19 5.20 -0.96 10.54
N ILE A 20 4.37 -1.59 10.52
CA ILE A 20 4.11 -2.31 9.60
C ILE A 20 3.46 -1.69 8.63
N HIS A 21 3.87 -1.32 7.69
CA HIS A 21 3.22 -0.69 6.74
C HIS A 21 3.03 -1.48 5.69
N ALA A 22 1.98 -1.35 5.12
CA ALA A 22 1.60 -2.00 4.02
C ALA A 22 1.85 -1.17 2.81
N ASP A 23 2.94 -0.75 2.53
CA ASP A 23 3.23 0.01 1.33
C ASP A 23 4.48 -0.54 0.68
N ASP A 24 4.28 -1.18 -0.44
CA ASP A 24 5.36 -1.84 -1.15
C ASP A 24 6.02 -0.97 -2.19
N SER A 25 5.62 0.29 -2.31
CA SER A 25 6.12 1.14 -3.36
C SER A 25 7.62 1.41 -3.25
N THR A 26 8.21 1.23 -2.08
CA THR A 26 9.64 1.45 -1.92
C THR A 26 10.44 0.24 -2.35
N ARG A 27 9.81 -0.92 -2.50
CA ARG A 27 10.53 -2.14 -2.83
C ARG A 27 10.14 -2.76 -4.13
N ASN A 28 8.97 -2.47 -4.60
CA ASN A 28 8.42 -3.11 -5.79
C ASN A 28 8.17 -2.08 -6.88
N PRO A 29 8.81 -2.17 -8.03
CA PRO A 29 8.65 -1.17 -9.09
C PRO A 29 7.24 -1.06 -9.63
N ILE A 30 6.47 -2.16 -9.65
CA ILE A 30 5.10 -2.12 -10.11
C ILE A 30 4.27 -1.36 -9.10
N ALA A 31 4.50 -1.60 -7.80
CA ALA A 31 3.79 -0.90 -6.75
C ALA A 31 4.07 0.60 -6.82
N LEU A 32 5.30 0.99 -7.09
CA LEU A 32 5.65 2.39 -7.21
C LEU A 32 4.94 3.02 -8.39
N LYS A 33 4.91 2.33 -9.51
CA LYS A 33 4.28 2.84 -10.72
C LYS A 33 2.79 3.02 -10.50
N LEU A 34 2.13 2.04 -9.89
CA LEU A 34 0.72 2.12 -9.62
C LEU A 34 0.41 3.22 -8.62
N LYS A 35 1.22 3.33 -7.58
CA LYS A 35 1.02 4.36 -6.57
C LYS A 35 1.13 5.75 -7.18
N LYS A 36 2.13 5.98 -8.01
CA LYS A 36 2.29 7.28 -8.62
C LYS A 36 1.13 7.64 -9.52
N SER A 37 0.66 6.67 -10.28
CA SER A 37 -0.45 6.90 -11.18
C SER A 37 -1.74 7.21 -10.43
N VAL A 38 -2.06 6.42 -9.43
CA VAL A 38 -3.28 6.61 -8.67
C VAL A 38 -3.21 7.88 -7.84
N GLN A 39 -2.05 8.12 -7.20
CA GLN A 39 -1.89 9.29 -6.35
C GLN A 39 -2.04 10.58 -7.16
N LYS A 40 -1.54 10.61 -8.39
CA LYS A 40 -1.66 11.75 -9.24
C LYS A 40 -3.12 12.07 -9.52
N THR A 41 -3.90 11.03 -9.77
CA THR A 41 -5.32 11.20 -10.05
C THR A 41 -6.07 11.65 -8.80
N ILE A 42 -5.74 11.07 -7.65
CA ILE A 42 -6.38 11.43 -6.39
C ILE A 42 -6.06 12.90 -6.05
N ASP A 43 -4.83 13.32 -6.21
CA ASP A 43 -4.43 14.68 -5.90
C ASP A 43 -5.20 15.69 -6.75
N LYS A 44 -5.55 15.30 -7.97
CA LYS A 44 -6.23 16.19 -8.82
C LYS A 44 -7.70 16.26 -8.52
N GLU A 45 -8.30 15.13 -8.18
CA GLU A 45 -9.73 15.07 -7.95
C GLU A 45 -10.17 15.44 -6.54
N PHE A 46 -9.32 15.27 -5.56
CA PHE A 46 -9.70 15.47 -4.18
C PHE A 46 -8.87 16.58 -3.54
N VAL A 47 -9.06 17.80 -4.04
CA VAL A 47 -8.23 18.90 -3.62
C VAL A 47 -8.44 19.32 -2.18
N HIS A 48 -9.68 19.41 -1.75
CA HIS A 48 -9.98 19.80 -0.38
C HIS A 48 -10.60 18.67 0.40
N TYR A 49 -10.17 17.48 0.17
CA TYR A 49 -10.74 16.32 0.81
C TYR A 49 -9.62 15.54 1.49
N SER A 50 -9.87 15.06 2.68
CA SER A 50 -8.86 14.33 3.42
C SER A 50 -9.30 12.91 3.63
N GLY A 51 -8.49 11.99 3.28
CA GLY A 51 -8.78 10.58 3.46
C GLY A 51 -7.68 9.71 2.91
N TYR A 52 -7.78 8.40 3.13
CA TYR A 52 -6.78 7.48 2.60
C TYR A 52 -7.44 6.17 2.19
N CYS A 53 -6.76 5.43 1.39
CA CYS A 53 -7.15 4.08 1.04
C CYS A 53 -5.93 3.18 0.99
N ASP A 54 -5.99 2.07 1.69
CA ASP A 54 -4.98 1.05 1.60
C ASP A 54 -5.44 0.10 0.50
N VAL A 55 -4.72 0.06 -0.59
CA VAL A 55 -5.11 -0.69 -1.78
C VAL A 55 -4.28 -1.96 -1.86
N VAL A 56 -4.95 -3.07 -2.13
CA VAL A 56 -4.28 -4.33 -2.35
C VAL A 56 -4.56 -4.73 -3.78
N VAL A 57 -3.52 -4.94 -4.54
CA VAL A 57 -3.64 -5.35 -5.94
C VAL A 57 -3.16 -6.78 -6.05
N TYR A 58 -4.01 -7.65 -6.58
CA TYR A 58 -3.70 -9.04 -6.76
C TYR A 58 -3.33 -9.29 -8.20
N PHE A 59 -2.26 -10.04 -8.42
CA PHE A 59 -1.77 -10.32 -9.75
C PHE A 59 -1.82 -11.79 -10.09
N ASN A 60 -2.03 -12.05 -11.35
CA ASN A 60 -1.87 -13.37 -11.89
C ASN A 60 -0.64 -13.27 -12.78
N HIS A 61 0.31 -14.17 -12.61
CA HIS A 61 1.55 -14.11 -13.34
C HIS A 61 1.48 -15.03 -14.53
N THR A 62 1.66 -14.47 -15.72
CA THR A 62 1.66 -15.27 -16.92
C THR A 62 2.92 -14.93 -17.68
N ASP A 63 3.70 -15.89 -18.00
CA ASP A 63 4.90 -15.70 -18.75
C ASP A 63 5.77 -14.67 -18.05
N LYS A 64 6.04 -13.55 -18.57
CA LYS A 64 6.88 -12.56 -17.95
C LYS A 64 6.07 -11.36 -17.52
N HIS A 65 4.78 -11.51 -17.38
CA HIS A 65 3.93 -10.40 -17.02
C HIS A 65 3.14 -10.65 -15.77
N ALA A 66 2.94 -9.60 -15.01
CA ALA A 66 2.01 -9.60 -13.90
C ALA A 66 0.75 -8.92 -14.42
N VAL A 67 -0.36 -9.62 -14.37
CA VAL A 67 -1.64 -9.10 -14.86
C VAL A 67 -2.52 -8.82 -13.66
N VAL A 68 -3.07 -7.62 -13.60
CA VAL A 68 -3.94 -7.25 -12.48
C VAL A 68 -5.20 -8.09 -12.54
N GLU A 69 -5.43 -8.86 -11.47
CA GLU A 69 -6.57 -9.72 -11.41
C GLU A 69 -7.67 -9.12 -10.57
N LYS A 70 -7.37 -8.45 -9.51
CA LYS A 70 -8.34 -7.94 -8.59
C LYS A 70 -7.76 -6.81 -7.80
N VAL A 71 -8.58 -5.85 -7.43
CA VAL A 71 -8.14 -4.71 -6.63
C VAL A 71 -9.12 -4.54 -5.48
N ASN A 72 -8.60 -4.50 -4.27
CA ASN A 72 -9.40 -4.24 -3.08
C ASN A 72 -8.89 -2.99 -2.39
N GLY A 73 -9.75 -2.35 -1.65
CA GLY A 73 -9.36 -1.16 -0.91
C GLY A 73 -10.03 -1.10 0.45
N THR A 74 -9.33 -0.57 1.43
CA THR A 74 -9.84 -0.41 2.78
C THR A 74 -9.51 1.00 3.24
N GLY A 75 -10.49 1.73 3.71
CA GLY A 75 -10.31 3.08 4.18
C GLY A 75 -11.47 3.95 3.76
N ASP A 76 -11.18 5.15 3.31
CA ASP A 76 -12.20 6.08 2.91
C ASP A 76 -12.93 5.59 1.68
N ALA A 77 -14.24 5.56 1.72
CA ALA A 77 -15.03 4.97 0.64
C ALA A 77 -14.84 5.68 -0.70
N LYS A 78 -14.74 7.00 -0.68
CA LYS A 78 -14.60 7.73 -1.94
C LYS A 78 -13.21 7.56 -2.52
N ILE A 79 -12.20 7.66 -1.70
CA ILE A 79 -10.82 7.50 -2.16
C ILE A 79 -10.62 6.08 -2.67
N CYS A 80 -11.14 5.09 -1.96
CA CYS A 80 -10.99 3.71 -2.35
C CYS A 80 -11.71 3.42 -3.67
N ARG A 81 -12.90 3.98 -3.85
CA ARG A 81 -13.63 3.75 -5.08
C ARG A 81 -12.86 4.32 -6.27
N PHE A 82 -12.32 5.52 -6.10
CA PHE A 82 -11.60 6.16 -7.16
C PHE A 82 -10.29 5.42 -7.48
N ALA A 83 -9.60 4.97 -6.44
CA ALA A 83 -8.38 4.20 -6.62
C ALA A 83 -8.66 2.91 -7.37
N LYS A 84 -9.73 2.22 -7.01
CA LYS A 84 -10.07 0.96 -7.65
C LYS A 84 -10.47 1.16 -9.12
N GLN A 85 -11.04 2.29 -9.44
CA GLN A 85 -11.40 2.56 -10.82
C GLN A 85 -10.18 2.91 -11.65
N THR A 86 -9.16 3.46 -11.03
CA THR A 86 -7.97 3.86 -11.74
C THR A 86 -7.07 2.66 -12.08
N ILE A 87 -7.04 1.67 -11.21
CA ILE A 87 -6.24 0.48 -11.45
C ILE A 87 -7.09 -0.53 -12.18
N LYS A 88 -6.81 -0.73 -13.47
CA LYS A 88 -7.67 -1.54 -14.29
C LYS A 88 -7.31 -3.01 -14.26
N VAL A 89 -8.29 -3.83 -14.02
CA VAL A 89 -8.12 -5.28 -14.10
C VAL A 89 -7.71 -5.62 -15.52
N GLY A 90 -6.78 -6.50 -15.67
CA GLY A 90 -6.26 -6.88 -16.97
C GLY A 90 -5.01 -6.11 -17.39
N SER A 91 -4.63 -5.08 -16.64
CA SER A 91 -3.40 -4.35 -16.95
C SER A 91 -2.20 -5.25 -16.76
N LYS A 92 -1.24 -5.16 -17.64
CA LYS A 92 -0.07 -6.01 -17.62
C LYS A 92 1.18 -5.23 -17.33
N PHE A 93 2.05 -5.79 -16.53
CA PHE A 93 3.31 -5.17 -16.19
C PHE A 93 4.40 -6.22 -16.31
N ARG A 94 5.55 -5.86 -16.84
CA ARG A 94 6.67 -6.76 -16.80
C ARG A 94 7.22 -6.75 -15.38
N TYR A 95 7.62 -7.87 -14.87
CA TYR A 95 8.08 -7.90 -13.50
C TYR A 95 9.46 -8.51 -13.40
N LYS A 96 10.23 -8.03 -12.42
CA LYS A 96 11.48 -8.64 -12.10
C LYS A 96 11.36 -9.32 -10.76
N VAL A 97 10.42 -8.85 -9.95
CA VAL A 97 10.19 -9.44 -8.66
C VAL A 97 8.74 -9.85 -8.63
N PRO A 98 8.44 -11.11 -8.87
CA PRO A 98 7.07 -11.54 -8.97
C PRO A 98 6.43 -11.64 -7.60
N GLU A 99 5.40 -10.87 -7.38
CA GLU A 99 4.62 -10.96 -6.16
C GLU A 99 3.18 -11.14 -6.50
N ARG A 100 2.46 -11.96 -5.73
CA ARG A 100 1.09 -12.20 -6.02
C ARG A 100 0.22 -11.07 -5.59
N MET A 101 0.64 -10.28 -4.64
CA MET A 101 -0.13 -9.14 -4.22
C MET A 101 0.79 -8.05 -3.74
N ILE A 102 0.39 -6.83 -3.95
CA ILE A 102 1.12 -5.68 -3.46
C ILE A 102 0.18 -4.76 -2.71
N PHE A 103 0.74 -4.03 -1.77
CA PHE A 103 -0.02 -3.11 -0.95
C PHE A 103 0.48 -1.71 -1.22
N ILE A 104 -0.42 -0.77 -1.45
CA ILE A 104 -0.04 0.62 -1.59
C ILE A 104 -1.01 1.49 -0.81
N ARG A 105 -0.52 2.55 -0.21
CA ARG A 105 -1.37 3.50 0.50
C ARG A 105 -1.50 4.76 -0.33
N ILE A 106 -2.74 5.16 -0.57
CA ILE A 106 -3.06 6.36 -1.31
C ILE A 106 -3.72 7.31 -0.32
N SER A 107 -3.33 8.56 -0.33
CA SER A 107 -3.96 9.52 0.56
C SER A 107 -4.16 10.85 -0.15
N SER A 108 -5.16 11.56 0.26
CA SER A 108 -5.42 12.89 -0.28
C SER A 108 -5.16 13.95 0.75
#